data_170a811cf9137109dc73d4a6079ca98f
#
_entry.id   170a811cf9137109dc73d4a6079ca98f
#
_cell.length_a   1.000
_cell.length_b   1.000
_cell.length_c   1.000
_cell.angle_alpha   90.00
_cell.angle_beta   90.00
_cell.angle_gamma   90.00
#
_symmetry.space_group_name_H-M   'P 1'
#
loop_
_entity.id
_entity.type
_entity.pdbx_description
1 polymer ?
#
loop_
_entity_poly.entity_id
_entity_poly.type
_entity_poly.pdbx_seq_one_letter_code
_entity_poly.pdbx_strand_id
1 'polypeptide(L)'
;MFVRKRNSALFTVILLGSILSGCQVVNVKQQALNVTIANERNSILTQDKLSEASLNVLSMSGQEAKACTDSPDTCVNQLKNLPQILDEQLLSAASEMYLAKAMALSDSSECKISRFTKHKPTEEQKVIQNKYDECLDQQLSLLDKSIRYSYAYLFSTKRQPTDRIFDNRQVQIRDFYNQAIAKMVSVYDLRYPQKKCGRATNPYW
;
A
#
# COMPACT_ATOMS: atom_id res chain seq x y z
N MET A 1 38.32 37.96 -56.50
CA MET A 1 37.03 37.24 -56.41
C MET A 1 37.23 35.84 -55.88
N PHE A 2 37.87 35.67 -54.70
CA PHE A 2 38.28 34.34 -54.20
C PHE A 2 38.09 34.12 -52.68
N VAL A 3 37.30 34.94 -51.98
CA VAL A 3 37.15 34.85 -50.50
C VAL A 3 35.81 34.23 -50.05
N ARG A 4 34.81 33.99 -50.95
CA ARG A 4 33.45 33.60 -50.58
C ARG A 4 33.17 32.11 -50.46
N LYS A 5 34.09 31.22 -50.88
CA LYS A 5 33.89 29.76 -50.84
C LYS A 5 34.36 29.09 -49.54
N ARG A 6 35.21 29.72 -48.74
CA ARG A 6 35.82 29.09 -47.55
C ARG A 6 34.91 29.10 -46.32
N ASN A 7 34.00 30.10 -46.25
CA ASN A 7 33.08 30.22 -45.11
C ASN A 7 31.85 29.28 -45.20
N SER A 8 31.47 28.84 -46.43
CA SER A 8 30.35 27.93 -46.64
C SER A 8 30.65 26.50 -46.17
N ALA A 9 31.88 26.05 -46.34
CA ALA A 9 32.30 24.71 -45.89
C ALA A 9 32.40 24.60 -44.36
N LEU A 10 32.81 25.67 -43.69
CA LEU A 10 32.85 25.73 -42.22
C LEU A 10 31.46 25.69 -41.60
N PHE A 11 30.48 26.38 -42.21
CA PHE A 11 29.08 26.38 -41.74
C PHE A 11 28.44 25.01 -41.91
N THR A 12 28.73 24.28 -42.98
CA THR A 12 28.19 22.95 -43.25
C THR A 12 28.73 21.91 -42.26
N VAL A 13 30.01 21.99 -41.86
CA VAL A 13 30.60 21.09 -40.86
C VAL A 13 30.06 21.33 -39.47
N ILE A 14 29.75 22.59 -39.10
CA ILE A 14 29.15 22.93 -37.80
C ILE A 14 27.71 22.43 -37.73
N LEU A 15 26.92 22.49 -38.83
CA LEU A 15 25.55 22.04 -38.89
C LEU A 15 25.45 20.49 -38.82
N LEU A 16 26.39 19.75 -39.44
CA LEU A 16 26.42 18.27 -39.32
C LEU A 16 26.88 17.79 -37.94
N GLY A 17 27.70 18.53 -37.24
CA GLY A 17 28.15 18.21 -35.88
C GLY A 17 27.05 18.29 -34.82
N SER A 18 26.03 19.12 -35.05
CA SER A 18 24.95 19.34 -34.09
C SER A 18 23.87 18.23 -34.10
N ILE A 19 23.86 17.37 -35.12
CA ILE A 19 22.86 16.30 -35.26
C ILE A 19 23.30 15.02 -34.53
N LEU A 20 24.57 14.88 -34.17
CA LEU A 20 25.12 13.69 -33.53
C LEU A 20 25.08 13.71 -31.98
N SER A 21 24.66 14.80 -31.36
CA SER A 21 24.61 14.92 -29.89
C SER A 21 23.27 14.49 -29.26
N GLY A 22 22.38 13.83 -29.99
CA GLY A 22 21.04 13.44 -29.56
C GLY A 22 20.87 12.02 -29.01
N CYS A 23 21.91 11.19 -28.99
CA CYS A 23 21.83 9.88 -28.31
C CYS A 23 22.19 10.04 -26.84
N GLN A 24 21.23 10.48 -26.01
CA GLN A 24 21.31 10.15 -24.59
C GLN A 24 21.23 8.63 -24.49
N VAL A 25 22.36 8.02 -24.17
CA VAL A 25 22.42 6.59 -23.84
C VAL A 25 21.55 6.40 -22.61
N VAL A 26 20.36 5.80 -22.81
CA VAL A 26 19.53 5.34 -21.69
C VAL A 26 20.36 4.31 -20.94
N ASN A 27 20.85 4.69 -19.78
CA ASN A 27 21.65 3.84 -18.93
C ASN A 27 20.71 2.82 -18.26
N VAL A 28 20.43 1.72 -18.94
CA VAL A 28 19.63 0.62 -18.40
C VAL A 28 20.50 -0.07 -17.35
N LYS A 29 20.26 0.23 -16.08
CA LYS A 29 20.84 -0.54 -14.98
C LYS A 29 20.21 -1.93 -15.00
N GLN A 30 20.95 -2.93 -15.44
CA GLN A 30 20.55 -4.32 -15.25
C GLN A 30 20.62 -4.64 -13.76
N GLN A 31 19.45 -4.79 -13.14
CA GLN A 31 19.32 -5.36 -11.79
C GLN A 31 19.12 -6.87 -11.92
N ALA A 32 19.70 -7.63 -11.00
CA ALA A 32 19.44 -9.06 -10.93
C ALA A 32 17.93 -9.28 -10.67
N LEU A 33 17.33 -10.26 -11.35
CA LEU A 33 15.89 -10.53 -11.31
C LEU A 33 15.35 -10.67 -9.87
N ASN A 34 16.09 -11.31 -8.98
CA ASN A 34 15.75 -11.45 -7.58
C ASN A 34 15.70 -10.11 -6.83
N VAL A 35 16.56 -9.16 -7.18
CA VAL A 35 16.57 -7.80 -6.59
C VAL A 35 15.39 -6.99 -7.12
N THR A 36 15.09 -7.10 -8.41
CA THR A 36 13.92 -6.44 -9.02
C THR A 36 12.62 -6.96 -8.39
N ILE A 37 12.46 -8.28 -8.28
CA ILE A 37 11.28 -8.89 -7.65
C ILE A 37 11.17 -8.48 -6.18
N ALA A 38 12.29 -8.44 -5.44
CA ALA A 38 12.28 -7.99 -4.05
C ALA A 38 11.85 -6.52 -3.93
N ASN A 39 12.35 -5.65 -4.81
CA ASN A 39 11.98 -4.23 -4.83
C ASN A 39 10.52 -4.00 -5.22
N GLU A 40 10.00 -4.74 -6.21
CA GLU A 40 8.60 -4.68 -6.61
C GLU A 40 7.64 -5.20 -5.52
N ARG A 41 8.13 -6.08 -4.63
CA ARG A 41 7.39 -6.57 -3.47
C ARG A 41 7.56 -5.70 -2.22
N ASN A 42 8.37 -4.65 -2.29
CA ASN A 42 8.49 -3.69 -1.21
C ASN A 42 7.14 -3.06 -0.96
N SER A 43 6.69 -3.17 0.26
CA SER A 43 5.37 -2.73 0.68
C SER A 43 5.34 -2.51 2.18
N ILE A 44 4.19 -2.13 2.69
CA ILE A 44 3.93 -1.97 4.11
C ILE A 44 4.28 -3.23 4.94
N LEU A 45 4.23 -4.42 4.36
CA LEU A 45 4.54 -5.67 5.06
C LEU A 45 6.04 -5.95 5.18
N THR A 46 6.86 -5.35 4.32
CA THR A 46 8.30 -5.65 4.21
C THR A 46 9.19 -4.49 4.65
N GLN A 47 8.73 -3.26 4.51
CA GLN A 47 9.55 -2.05 4.76
C GLN A 47 8.82 -0.94 5.50
N ASP A 48 7.63 -1.17 6.03
CA ASP A 48 6.78 -0.15 6.68
C ASP A 48 6.52 1.09 5.80
N LYS A 49 6.53 0.90 4.48
CA LYS A 49 6.30 1.94 3.48
C LYS A 49 5.29 1.46 2.45
N LEU A 50 4.54 2.41 1.90
CA LEU A 50 3.67 2.09 0.77
C LEU A 50 4.51 1.59 -0.42
N SER A 51 3.96 0.62 -1.15
CA SER A 51 4.56 0.11 -2.38
C SER A 51 4.69 1.20 -3.43
N GLU A 52 5.66 1.04 -4.34
CA GLU A 52 5.86 1.97 -5.44
C GLU A 52 4.59 2.17 -6.28
N ALA A 53 3.83 1.08 -6.51
CA ALA A 53 2.57 1.17 -7.23
C ALA A 53 1.55 2.08 -6.52
N SER A 54 1.43 2.01 -5.19
CA SER A 54 0.56 2.91 -4.43
C SER A 54 1.11 4.34 -4.41
N LEU A 55 2.43 4.51 -4.25
CA LEU A 55 3.07 5.84 -4.31
C LEU A 55 2.84 6.52 -5.66
N ASN A 56 2.89 5.77 -6.77
CA ASN A 56 2.61 6.30 -8.10
C ASN A 56 1.15 6.79 -8.21
N VAL A 57 0.18 6.04 -7.69
CA VAL A 57 -1.23 6.46 -7.66
C VAL A 57 -1.39 7.76 -6.88
N LEU A 58 -0.77 7.87 -5.71
CA LEU A 58 -0.82 9.09 -4.89
C LEU A 58 -0.14 10.27 -5.59
N SER A 59 1.02 10.05 -6.21
CA SER A 59 1.73 11.07 -6.98
C SER A 59 0.90 11.59 -8.16
N MET A 60 0.25 10.71 -8.92
CA MET A 60 -0.66 11.09 -10.02
C MET A 60 -1.84 11.94 -9.53
N SER A 61 -2.25 11.77 -8.29
CA SER A 61 -3.33 12.52 -7.67
C SER A 61 -2.87 13.78 -6.90
N GLY A 62 -1.56 14.02 -6.86
CA GLY A 62 -0.98 15.14 -6.11
C GLY A 62 -1.07 14.98 -4.59
N GLN A 63 -1.21 13.75 -4.10
CA GLN A 63 -1.36 13.48 -2.68
C GLN A 63 -0.05 12.99 -2.05
N GLU A 64 0.18 13.41 -0.80
CA GLU A 64 1.35 12.99 -0.04
C GLU A 64 1.09 11.65 0.65
N ALA A 65 2.03 10.72 0.52
CA ALA A 65 1.94 9.36 1.08
C ALA A 65 1.67 9.35 2.58
N LYS A 66 2.36 10.21 3.33
CA LYS A 66 2.21 10.30 4.78
C LYS A 66 0.80 10.77 5.17
N ALA A 67 0.29 11.82 4.53
CA ALA A 67 -1.06 12.32 4.76
C ALA A 67 -2.10 11.24 4.48
N CYS A 68 -1.91 10.45 3.43
CA CYS A 68 -2.80 9.34 3.05
C CYS A 68 -2.74 8.15 4.01
N THR A 69 -1.58 7.83 4.58
CA THR A 69 -1.48 6.81 5.62
C THR A 69 -2.03 7.28 6.96
N ASP A 70 -1.89 8.55 7.28
CA ASP A 70 -2.47 9.14 8.50
C ASP A 70 -4.01 9.25 8.43
N SER A 71 -4.55 9.57 7.26
CA SER A 71 -6.00 9.78 7.03
C SER A 71 -6.49 9.08 5.75
N PRO A 72 -6.51 7.74 5.72
CA PRO A 72 -6.84 6.99 4.50
C PRO A 72 -8.26 7.26 3.97
N ASP A 73 -9.24 7.52 4.83
CA ASP A 73 -10.61 7.82 4.39
C ASP A 73 -10.67 9.09 3.52
N THR A 74 -10.00 10.15 3.95
CA THR A 74 -9.93 11.42 3.19
C THR A 74 -9.26 11.20 1.84
N CYS A 75 -8.12 10.51 1.84
CA CYS A 75 -7.35 10.24 0.64
C CYS A 75 -8.13 9.37 -0.36
N VAL A 76 -8.74 8.29 0.09
CA VAL A 76 -9.55 7.40 -0.76
C VAL A 76 -10.76 8.13 -1.34
N ASN A 77 -11.42 9.00 -0.58
CA ASN A 77 -12.53 9.80 -1.09
C ASN A 77 -12.08 10.81 -2.16
N GLN A 78 -10.91 11.38 -2.03
CA GLN A 78 -10.33 12.24 -3.07
C GLN A 78 -9.99 11.43 -4.33
N LEU A 79 -9.33 10.26 -4.18
CA LEU A 79 -8.99 9.37 -5.31
C LEU A 79 -10.22 8.93 -6.12
N LYS A 80 -11.36 8.64 -5.44
CA LYS A 80 -12.62 8.26 -6.09
C LYS A 80 -13.19 9.32 -7.03
N ASN A 81 -12.87 10.58 -6.79
CA ASN A 81 -13.37 11.70 -7.58
C ASN A 81 -12.46 12.06 -8.76
N LEU A 82 -11.36 11.35 -8.96
CA LEU A 82 -10.38 11.62 -10.00
C LEU A 82 -10.58 10.66 -11.19
N PRO A 83 -11.04 11.16 -12.35
CA PRO A 83 -11.35 10.30 -13.50
C PRO A 83 -10.13 9.60 -14.12
N GLN A 84 -8.91 10.11 -13.85
CA GLN A 84 -7.67 9.53 -14.32
C GLN A 84 -7.21 8.32 -13.50
N ILE A 85 -7.81 8.08 -12.32
CA ILE A 85 -7.46 6.93 -11.47
C ILE A 85 -8.36 5.76 -11.84
N LEU A 86 -7.77 4.67 -12.29
CA LEU A 86 -8.49 3.44 -12.61
C LEU A 86 -8.98 2.74 -11.34
N ASP A 87 -10.09 2.02 -11.44
CA ASP A 87 -10.66 1.26 -10.32
C ASP A 87 -9.61 0.34 -9.66
N GLU A 88 -8.81 -0.37 -10.43
CA GLU A 88 -7.76 -1.24 -9.91
C GLU A 88 -6.68 -0.49 -9.14
N GLN A 89 -6.31 0.70 -9.60
CA GLN A 89 -5.35 1.55 -8.92
C GLN A 89 -5.91 2.03 -7.58
N LEU A 90 -7.15 2.50 -7.59
CA LEU A 90 -7.85 2.91 -6.37
C LEU A 90 -7.96 1.77 -5.37
N LEU A 91 -8.47 0.60 -5.80
CA LEU A 91 -8.70 -0.55 -4.93
C LEU A 91 -7.41 -1.04 -4.28
N SER A 92 -6.33 -1.15 -5.07
CA SER A 92 -5.03 -1.63 -4.58
C SER A 92 -4.36 -0.61 -3.64
N ALA A 93 -4.37 0.68 -3.97
CA ALA A 93 -3.80 1.71 -3.10
C ALA A 93 -4.59 1.86 -1.80
N ALA A 94 -5.93 1.84 -1.87
CA ALA A 94 -6.78 1.91 -0.70
C ALA A 94 -6.54 0.74 0.26
N SER A 95 -6.44 -0.50 -0.27
CA SER A 95 -6.19 -1.67 0.56
C SER A 95 -4.90 -1.54 1.37
N GLU A 96 -3.84 -1.03 0.75
CA GLU A 96 -2.54 -0.85 1.39
C GLU A 96 -2.55 0.30 2.41
N MET A 97 -3.17 1.45 2.08
CA MET A 97 -3.27 2.60 3.00
C MET A 97 -4.02 2.24 4.29
N TYR A 98 -5.15 1.52 4.18
CA TYR A 98 -5.89 1.07 5.36
C TYR A 98 -5.11 0.05 6.19
N LEU A 99 -4.40 -0.88 5.54
CA LEU A 99 -3.52 -1.82 6.24
C LEU A 99 -2.37 -1.10 6.96
N ALA A 100 -1.73 -0.14 6.28
CA ALA A 100 -0.67 0.68 6.86
C ALA A 100 -1.13 1.40 8.13
N LYS A 101 -2.30 2.04 8.09
CA LYS A 101 -2.88 2.72 9.26
C LYS A 101 -3.19 1.75 10.38
N ALA A 102 -3.77 0.59 10.07
CA ALA A 102 -4.09 -0.43 11.05
C ALA A 102 -2.83 -0.99 11.75
N MET A 103 -1.74 -1.17 10.99
CA MET A 103 -0.46 -1.62 11.54
C MET A 103 0.18 -0.55 12.42
N ALA A 104 0.19 0.71 11.97
CA ALA A 104 0.71 1.83 12.76
C ALA A 104 -0.03 1.99 14.09
N LEU A 105 -1.35 1.78 14.13
CA LEU A 105 -2.12 1.77 15.38
C LEU A 105 -1.70 0.64 16.32
N SER A 106 -1.36 -0.55 15.81
CA SER A 106 -0.85 -1.65 16.64
C SER A 106 0.40 -1.28 17.42
N ASP A 107 1.20 -0.38 16.86
CA ASP A 107 2.46 0.07 17.45
C ASP A 107 2.30 1.29 18.37
N SER A 108 1.11 1.89 18.38
CA SER A 108 0.80 3.01 19.29
C SER A 108 0.75 2.57 20.75
N SER A 109 1.08 3.49 21.65
CA SER A 109 1.01 3.26 23.10
C SER A 109 -0.42 2.91 23.55
N GLU A 110 -1.43 3.45 22.90
CA GLU A 110 -2.84 3.27 23.25
C GLU A 110 -3.32 1.84 22.95
N CYS A 111 -2.79 1.19 21.89
CA CYS A 111 -3.10 -0.18 21.53
C CYS A 111 -2.20 -1.23 22.21
N LYS A 112 -1.13 -0.83 22.90
CA LYS A 112 -0.20 -1.75 23.59
C LYS A 112 -0.52 -1.99 25.05
N ILE A 113 -1.57 -1.39 25.59
CA ILE A 113 -1.93 -1.51 27.01
C ILE A 113 -2.45 -2.93 27.27
N SER A 114 -1.86 -3.59 28.29
CA SER A 114 -2.35 -4.88 28.76
C SER A 114 -3.64 -4.73 29.56
N ARG A 115 -4.61 -5.61 29.34
CA ARG A 115 -5.86 -5.60 30.11
C ARG A 115 -5.60 -5.83 31.59
N PHE A 116 -6.28 -5.07 32.42
CA PHE A 116 -6.32 -5.27 33.86
C PHE A 116 -7.22 -6.46 34.19
N THR A 117 -6.65 -7.60 34.59
CA THR A 117 -7.38 -8.88 34.67
C THR A 117 -7.83 -9.30 36.08
N LYS A 118 -7.46 -8.60 37.17
CA LYS A 118 -7.56 -9.25 38.48
C LYS A 118 -8.23 -8.51 39.63
N HIS A 119 -8.61 -7.25 39.51
CA HIS A 119 -9.31 -6.53 40.59
C HIS A 119 -10.37 -5.60 40.04
N LYS A 120 -11.33 -5.21 40.93
CA LYS A 120 -12.33 -4.20 40.59
C LYS A 120 -11.58 -2.93 40.11
N PRO A 121 -11.68 -2.54 38.83
CA PRO A 121 -10.85 -1.50 38.27
C PRO A 121 -11.16 -0.15 38.91
N THR A 122 -10.13 0.65 39.18
CA THR A 122 -10.28 2.05 39.56
C THR A 122 -10.86 2.86 38.38
N GLU A 123 -11.36 4.07 38.63
CA GLU A 123 -11.88 4.93 37.57
C GLU A 123 -10.80 5.27 36.52
N GLU A 124 -9.58 5.50 36.94
CA GLU A 124 -8.44 5.70 36.02
C GLU A 124 -8.19 4.47 35.13
N GLN A 125 -8.26 3.28 35.72
CA GLN A 125 -8.10 2.01 34.96
C GLN A 125 -9.23 1.80 33.96
N LYS A 126 -10.46 2.22 34.28
CA LYS A 126 -11.58 2.18 33.34
C LYS A 126 -11.36 3.11 32.15
N VAL A 127 -10.86 4.32 32.40
CA VAL A 127 -10.56 5.30 31.33
C VAL A 127 -9.47 4.73 30.39
N ILE A 128 -8.41 4.14 30.94
CA ILE A 128 -7.36 3.52 30.16
C ILE A 128 -7.89 2.33 29.34
N GLN A 129 -8.74 1.48 29.96
CA GLN A 129 -9.36 0.35 29.28
C GLN A 129 -10.26 0.80 28.14
N ASN A 130 -11.05 1.86 28.31
CA ASN A 130 -11.92 2.39 27.28
C ASN A 130 -11.09 2.89 26.07
N LYS A 131 -10.00 3.62 26.30
CA LYS A 131 -9.11 4.05 25.22
C LYS A 131 -8.49 2.88 24.46
N TYR A 132 -8.09 1.85 25.19
CA TYR A 132 -7.59 0.61 24.57
C TYR A 132 -8.64 -0.06 23.71
N ASP A 133 -9.86 -0.19 24.21
CA ASP A 133 -10.99 -0.79 23.51
C ASP A 133 -11.37 0.03 22.26
N GLU A 134 -11.38 1.36 22.34
CA GLU A 134 -11.58 2.27 21.21
C GLU A 134 -10.50 2.10 20.14
N CYS A 135 -9.23 1.96 20.55
CA CYS A 135 -8.13 1.71 19.64
C CYS A 135 -8.29 0.37 18.90
N LEU A 136 -8.69 -0.71 19.59
CA LEU A 136 -8.95 -1.99 18.96
C LEU A 136 -10.14 -1.93 17.99
N ASP A 137 -11.23 -1.24 18.35
CA ASP A 137 -12.39 -1.07 17.48
C ASP A 137 -12.03 -0.26 16.22
N GLN A 138 -11.22 0.78 16.35
CA GLN A 138 -10.69 1.53 15.21
C GLN A 138 -9.80 0.66 14.32
N GLN A 139 -8.93 -0.16 14.92
CA GLN A 139 -8.07 -1.08 14.19
C GLN A 139 -8.89 -2.13 13.42
N LEU A 140 -9.93 -2.72 14.03
CA LEU A 140 -10.85 -3.63 13.36
C LEU A 140 -11.53 -2.99 12.17
N SER A 141 -11.99 -1.74 12.30
CA SER A 141 -12.62 -0.98 11.20
C SER A 141 -11.66 -0.76 10.02
N LEU A 142 -10.41 -0.42 10.29
CA LEU A 142 -9.39 -0.22 9.24
C LEU A 142 -9.04 -1.54 8.54
N LEU A 143 -8.92 -2.63 9.29
CA LEU A 143 -8.66 -3.96 8.74
C LEU A 143 -9.83 -4.44 7.87
N ASP A 144 -11.09 -4.22 8.28
CA ASP A 144 -12.26 -4.52 7.47
C ASP A 144 -12.23 -3.78 6.13
N LYS A 145 -11.90 -2.48 6.15
CA LYS A 145 -11.76 -1.69 4.92
C LYS A 145 -10.64 -2.23 4.03
N SER A 146 -9.46 -2.54 4.59
CA SER A 146 -8.35 -3.14 3.85
C SER A 146 -8.77 -4.47 3.19
N ILE A 147 -9.45 -5.35 3.93
CA ILE A 147 -9.96 -6.63 3.42
C ILE A 147 -10.94 -6.41 2.27
N ARG A 148 -11.90 -5.50 2.41
CA ARG A 148 -12.91 -5.23 1.36
C ARG A 148 -12.28 -4.69 0.08
N TYR A 149 -11.35 -3.75 0.18
CA TYR A 149 -10.63 -3.20 -0.98
C TYR A 149 -9.73 -4.24 -1.64
N SER A 150 -9.01 -5.05 -0.85
CA SER A 150 -8.23 -6.17 -1.37
C SER A 150 -9.10 -7.21 -2.07
N TYR A 151 -10.23 -7.58 -1.46
CA TYR A 151 -11.19 -8.51 -2.04
C TYR A 151 -11.75 -8.01 -3.37
N ALA A 152 -12.17 -6.74 -3.41
CA ALA A 152 -12.69 -6.12 -4.63
C ALA A 152 -11.63 -6.12 -5.74
N TYR A 153 -10.38 -5.80 -5.43
CA TYR A 153 -9.28 -5.87 -6.38
C TYR A 153 -9.06 -7.29 -6.92
N LEU A 154 -9.05 -8.29 -6.03
CA LEU A 154 -8.73 -9.68 -6.39
C LEU A 154 -9.85 -10.36 -7.18
N PHE A 155 -11.12 -10.05 -6.90
CA PHE A 155 -12.25 -10.84 -7.37
C PHE A 155 -13.29 -10.05 -8.18
N SER A 156 -13.32 -8.72 -8.09
CA SER A 156 -14.35 -7.90 -8.74
C SER A 156 -13.83 -7.08 -9.93
N THR A 157 -12.53 -7.13 -10.23
CA THR A 157 -11.95 -6.46 -11.40
C THR A 157 -12.16 -7.29 -12.68
N LYS A 158 -12.18 -6.61 -13.84
CA LYS A 158 -12.46 -7.24 -15.15
C LYS A 158 -11.29 -8.06 -15.72
N ARG A 159 -10.18 -8.22 -14.99
CA ARG A 159 -9.02 -8.99 -15.47
C ARG A 159 -9.33 -10.46 -15.63
N GLN A 160 -8.82 -11.05 -16.71
CA GLN A 160 -8.92 -12.49 -16.95
C GLN A 160 -8.08 -13.26 -15.90
N PRO A 161 -8.51 -14.48 -15.50
CA PRO A 161 -7.74 -15.29 -14.54
C PRO A 161 -6.30 -15.56 -14.96
N THR A 162 -6.04 -15.72 -16.25
CA THR A 162 -4.70 -15.93 -16.82
C THR A 162 -3.76 -14.75 -16.61
N ASP A 163 -4.30 -13.53 -16.67
CA ASP A 163 -3.50 -12.30 -16.50
C ASP A 163 -3.09 -12.05 -15.05
N ARG A 164 -3.75 -12.75 -14.11
CA ARG A 164 -3.55 -12.60 -12.68
C ARG A 164 -2.41 -13.45 -12.11
N ILE A 165 -2.07 -14.57 -12.78
CA ILE A 165 -1.17 -15.58 -12.22
C ILE A 165 0.27 -15.05 -12.09
N PHE A 166 0.70 -14.21 -13.03
CA PHE A 166 2.06 -13.70 -13.11
C PHE A 166 2.19 -12.22 -12.73
N ASP A 167 1.09 -11.59 -12.28
CA ASP A 167 1.10 -10.19 -11.88
C ASP A 167 1.58 -10.05 -10.43
N ASN A 168 2.76 -9.44 -10.24
CA ASN A 168 3.34 -9.18 -8.93
C ASN A 168 2.39 -8.38 -8.03
N ARG A 169 1.60 -7.45 -8.60
CA ARG A 169 0.62 -6.67 -7.84
C ARG A 169 -0.50 -7.54 -7.29
N GLN A 170 -0.96 -8.54 -8.04
CA GLN A 170 -1.96 -9.51 -7.57
C GLN A 170 -1.45 -10.33 -6.38
N VAL A 171 -0.20 -10.77 -6.45
CA VAL A 171 0.44 -11.49 -5.34
C VAL A 171 0.52 -10.58 -4.11
N GLN A 172 0.96 -9.34 -4.28
CA GLN A 172 1.11 -8.36 -3.20
C GLN A 172 -0.24 -8.04 -2.53
N ILE A 173 -1.31 -7.82 -3.31
CA ILE A 173 -2.64 -7.55 -2.75
C ILE A 173 -3.22 -8.77 -2.05
N ARG A 174 -2.94 -9.98 -2.52
CA ARG A 174 -3.30 -11.21 -1.82
C ARG A 174 -2.59 -11.33 -0.47
N ASP A 175 -1.34 -10.93 -0.39
CA ASP A 175 -0.59 -10.91 0.86
C ASP A 175 -1.18 -9.86 1.83
N PHE A 176 -1.58 -8.69 1.35
CA PHE A 176 -2.30 -7.70 2.16
C PHE A 176 -3.63 -8.25 2.69
N TYR A 177 -4.41 -8.91 1.83
CA TYR A 177 -5.67 -9.55 2.21
C TYR A 177 -5.48 -10.58 3.32
N ASN A 178 -4.54 -11.50 3.14
CA ASN A 178 -4.25 -12.54 4.12
C ASN A 178 -3.74 -11.95 5.44
N GLN A 179 -2.85 -10.98 5.39
CA GLN A 179 -2.31 -10.32 6.57
C GLN A 179 -3.40 -9.53 7.33
N ALA A 180 -4.25 -8.82 6.61
CA ALA A 180 -5.35 -8.08 7.21
C ALA A 180 -6.34 -9.01 7.93
N ILE A 181 -6.68 -10.16 7.33
CA ILE A 181 -7.53 -11.18 7.97
C ILE A 181 -6.84 -11.76 9.22
N ALA A 182 -5.58 -12.18 9.12
CA ALA A 182 -4.85 -12.74 10.26
C ALA A 182 -4.77 -11.74 11.41
N LYS A 183 -4.49 -10.47 11.11
CA LYS A 183 -4.45 -9.40 12.09
C LYS A 183 -5.82 -9.11 12.69
N MET A 184 -6.87 -9.10 11.86
CA MET A 184 -8.26 -8.90 12.32
C MET A 184 -8.67 -9.95 13.34
N VAL A 185 -8.38 -11.24 13.09
CA VAL A 185 -8.65 -12.32 14.05
C VAL A 185 -7.92 -12.07 15.36
N SER A 186 -6.64 -11.73 15.30
CA SER A 186 -5.84 -11.44 16.51
C SER A 186 -6.40 -10.27 17.31
N VAL A 187 -6.77 -9.18 16.64
CA VAL A 187 -7.35 -7.98 17.28
C VAL A 187 -8.74 -8.28 17.85
N TYR A 188 -9.54 -9.08 17.15
CA TYR A 188 -10.86 -9.50 17.61
C TYR A 188 -10.77 -10.32 18.89
N ASP A 189 -9.83 -11.25 19.00
CA ASP A 189 -9.60 -12.05 20.20
C ASP A 189 -9.14 -11.18 21.39
N LEU A 190 -8.36 -10.14 21.12
CA LEU A 190 -7.99 -9.13 22.12
C LEU A 190 -9.19 -8.29 22.57
N ARG A 191 -10.06 -7.91 21.64
CA ARG A 191 -11.24 -7.06 21.93
C ARG A 191 -12.34 -7.83 22.66
N TYR A 192 -12.55 -9.10 22.28
CA TYR A 192 -13.66 -9.93 22.75
C TYR A 192 -13.18 -11.28 23.33
N PRO A 193 -12.39 -11.32 24.39
CA PRO A 193 -11.74 -12.54 24.88
C PRO A 193 -12.71 -13.63 25.34
N GLN A 194 -13.97 -13.26 25.63
CA GLN A 194 -15.00 -14.22 26.05
C GLN A 194 -15.83 -14.79 24.89
N LYS A 195 -15.74 -14.16 23.71
CA LYS A 195 -16.38 -14.62 22.48
C LYS A 195 -15.45 -15.52 21.66
N LYS A 196 -14.64 -16.36 22.31
CA LYS A 196 -13.92 -17.39 21.56
C LYS A 196 -14.96 -18.15 20.76
N CYS A 197 -14.88 -18.08 19.43
CA CYS A 197 -15.62 -18.99 18.56
C CYS A 197 -15.49 -20.37 19.16
N GLY A 198 -16.58 -20.93 19.64
CA GLY A 198 -16.53 -22.22 20.25
C GLY A 198 -15.81 -23.14 19.29
N ARG A 199 -14.70 -23.74 19.72
CA ARG A 199 -14.12 -24.84 18.99
C ARG A 199 -15.30 -25.76 18.78
N ALA A 200 -15.81 -25.81 17.56
CA ALA A 200 -16.74 -26.84 17.18
C ALA A 200 -15.98 -28.16 17.50
N THR A 201 -16.31 -28.72 18.62
CA THR A 201 -15.91 -30.11 18.93
C THR A 201 -16.74 -30.95 17.98
N ASN A 202 -16.33 -30.94 16.71
CA ASN A 202 -16.85 -31.87 15.74
C ASN A 202 -16.05 -33.16 15.97
N PRO A 203 -16.66 -34.23 16.51
CA PRO A 203 -15.95 -35.48 16.82
C PRO A 203 -15.56 -36.28 15.57
N TYR A 204 -15.69 -35.70 14.37
CA TYR A 204 -15.49 -36.35 13.08
C TYR A 204 -14.43 -35.65 12.21
N TRP A 205 -13.30 -35.20 12.76
CA TRP A 205 -12.06 -34.95 12.02
C TRP A 205 -10.90 -35.62 12.72
#